data_877a11966e33cba84d2992f63e6e6065
#
_entry.id   877a11966e33cba84d2992f63e6e6065
#
_cell.length_a   1.000
_cell.length_b   1.000
_cell.length_c   1.000
_cell.angle_alpha   90.00
_cell.angle_beta   90.00
_cell.angle_gamma   90.00
#
_symmetry.space_group_name_H-M   'P 1'
#
loop_
_entity.id
_entity.type
_entity.pdbx_description
1 polymer ?
#
loop_
_entity_poly.entity_id
_entity_poly.type
_entity_poly.pdbx_seq_one_letter_code
_entity_poly.pdbx_strand_id
1 'polypeptide(L)'
;YSKAIDLNPEFEEAYNNLVKILSFYVPKKHNTNPCIISNKLLQNINFNYDLKNQISDISVKIFFKVCNNIILKNIDKLKSTETQIYRRNEINLNCDRHFDVFNNFNVIPKYCFACFKVLIEPNNVMELFKLYIVFDNLNLKNNNTRKCMLELRPNISGAYKGYIYCSSLNEAYEVQNQVDAILKKKIKASIVISVKRGCSEFGVAYPEYKKINKNENTLMKYNEEWKE
;
A
#
# COMPACT_ATOMS: atom_id res chain seq x y z
N TYR A 1 -8.41 20.63 -9.44
CA TYR A 1 -9.12 19.43 -9.89
C TYR A 1 -10.63 19.60 -9.84
N SER A 2 -11.25 20.08 -8.74
CA SER A 2 -12.71 20.26 -8.68
C SER A 2 -13.25 21.12 -9.83
N LYS A 3 -12.60 22.25 -10.14
CA LYS A 3 -12.98 23.09 -11.27
C LYS A 3 -12.83 22.37 -12.63
N ALA A 4 -11.85 21.51 -12.79
CA ALA A 4 -11.68 20.72 -14.00
C ALA A 4 -12.82 19.69 -14.16
N ILE A 5 -13.24 19.07 -13.05
CA ILE A 5 -14.39 18.15 -13.02
C ILE A 5 -15.69 18.89 -13.29
N ASP A 6 -15.88 20.10 -12.75
CA ASP A 6 -17.06 20.92 -13.00
C ASP A 6 -17.19 21.30 -14.49
N LEU A 7 -16.05 21.53 -15.17
CA LEU A 7 -16.01 21.84 -16.61
C LEU A 7 -16.14 20.61 -17.51
N ASN A 8 -15.62 19.47 -17.07
CA ASN A 8 -15.70 18.19 -17.77
C ASN A 8 -15.92 17.06 -16.77
N PRO A 9 -17.20 16.67 -16.51
CA PRO A 9 -17.53 15.60 -15.57
C PRO A 9 -16.99 14.22 -15.95
N GLU A 10 -16.58 13.99 -17.18
CA GLU A 10 -16.00 12.73 -17.64
C GLU A 10 -14.45 12.72 -17.56
N PHE A 11 -13.84 13.76 -17.00
CA PHE A 11 -12.39 13.86 -16.89
C PHE A 11 -11.84 12.96 -15.76
N GLU A 12 -11.66 11.69 -16.08
CA GLU A 12 -11.24 10.63 -15.15
C GLU A 12 -9.96 10.96 -14.39
N GLU A 13 -8.94 11.51 -15.07
CA GLU A 13 -7.67 11.86 -14.44
C GLU A 13 -7.83 12.93 -13.35
N ALA A 14 -8.71 13.90 -13.54
CA ALA A 14 -8.99 14.93 -12.54
C ALA A 14 -9.68 14.31 -11.31
N TYR A 15 -10.58 13.34 -11.49
CA TYR A 15 -11.19 12.58 -10.39
C TYR A 15 -10.15 11.78 -9.63
N ASN A 16 -9.30 11.02 -10.30
CA ASN A 16 -8.26 10.20 -9.69
C ASN A 16 -7.30 11.05 -8.89
N ASN A 17 -6.85 12.17 -9.42
CA ASN A 17 -5.98 13.11 -8.74
C ASN A 17 -6.68 13.79 -7.55
N LEU A 18 -7.95 14.13 -7.65
CA LEU A 18 -8.72 14.69 -6.54
C LEU A 18 -8.86 13.68 -5.40
N VAL A 19 -9.25 12.44 -5.69
CA VAL A 19 -9.37 11.36 -4.71
C VAL A 19 -8.03 11.12 -4.03
N LYS A 20 -6.94 11.10 -4.79
CA LYS A 20 -5.57 10.93 -4.27
C LYS A 20 -5.17 12.04 -3.29
N ILE A 21 -5.49 13.29 -3.59
CA ILE A 21 -5.25 14.42 -2.68
C ILE A 21 -6.12 14.33 -1.43
N LEU A 22 -7.38 13.95 -1.55
CA LEU A 22 -8.29 13.83 -0.41
C LEU A 22 -7.88 12.74 0.58
N SER A 23 -7.00 11.82 0.21
CA SER A 23 -6.44 10.81 1.13
C SER A 23 -5.52 11.40 2.21
N PHE A 24 -4.97 12.61 1.99
CA PHE A 24 -4.05 13.28 2.92
C PHE A 24 -4.37 14.77 3.17
N TYR A 25 -5.32 15.33 2.44
CA TYR A 25 -5.71 16.74 2.58
C TYR A 25 -7.20 16.89 2.87
N VAL A 26 -7.53 17.65 3.92
CA VAL A 26 -8.91 18.00 4.26
C VAL A 26 -9.19 19.42 3.82
N PRO A 27 -10.09 19.65 2.84
CA PRO A 27 -10.44 20.98 2.40
C PRO A 27 -11.07 21.81 3.54
N LYS A 28 -10.48 22.96 3.85
CA LYS A 28 -10.96 23.88 4.92
C LYS A 28 -12.19 24.68 4.49
N LYS A 29 -12.29 25.02 3.21
CA LYS A 29 -13.41 25.81 2.67
C LYS A 29 -14.59 24.92 2.31
N HIS A 30 -15.79 25.47 2.42
CA HIS A 30 -16.99 24.82 1.88
C HIS A 30 -16.81 24.59 0.39
N ASN A 31 -17.12 23.39 -0.07
CA ASN A 31 -17.02 23.01 -1.46
C ASN A 31 -18.23 22.15 -1.82
N THR A 32 -18.81 22.41 -2.98
CA THR A 32 -19.99 21.71 -3.49
C THR A 32 -19.65 20.48 -4.34
N ASN A 33 -18.35 20.24 -4.60
CA ASN A 33 -17.92 19.09 -5.40
C ASN A 33 -18.31 17.77 -4.70
N PRO A 34 -19.00 16.86 -5.40
CA PRO A 34 -19.51 15.61 -4.83
C PRO A 34 -18.43 14.73 -4.18
N CYS A 35 -17.21 14.69 -4.76
CA CYS A 35 -16.09 13.94 -4.16
C CYS A 35 -15.70 14.50 -2.80
N ILE A 36 -15.64 15.82 -2.65
CA ILE A 36 -15.29 16.49 -1.40
C ILE A 36 -16.39 16.29 -0.36
N ILE A 37 -17.65 16.37 -0.75
CA ILE A 37 -18.80 16.09 0.12
C ILE A 37 -18.75 14.65 0.62
N SER A 38 -18.58 13.68 -0.29
CA SER A 38 -18.49 12.26 0.06
C SER A 38 -17.31 11.98 0.99
N ASN A 39 -16.14 12.59 0.72
CA ASN A 39 -14.98 12.43 1.58
C ASN A 39 -15.24 12.93 3.02
N LYS A 40 -15.89 14.09 3.18
CA LYS A 40 -16.27 14.61 4.51
C LYS A 40 -17.26 13.67 5.22
N LEU A 41 -18.24 13.13 4.51
CA LEU A 41 -19.19 12.18 5.08
C LEU A 41 -18.51 10.87 5.49
N LEU A 42 -17.58 10.37 4.67
CA LEU A 42 -16.79 9.17 4.98
C LEU A 42 -15.92 9.36 6.22
N GLN A 43 -15.29 10.52 6.38
CA GLN A 43 -14.47 10.84 7.56
C GLN A 43 -15.28 10.90 8.86
N ASN A 44 -16.57 11.20 8.78
CA ASN A 44 -17.46 11.27 9.93
C ASN A 44 -18.12 9.92 10.28
N ILE A 45 -17.83 8.86 9.54
CA ILE A 45 -18.31 7.51 9.88
C ILE A 45 -17.57 7.05 11.13
N ASN A 46 -18.31 6.94 12.23
CA ASN A 46 -17.80 6.36 13.46
C ASN A 46 -17.94 4.83 13.37
N PHE A 47 -16.92 4.17 12.87
CA PHE A 47 -16.85 2.71 12.86
C PHE A 47 -15.98 2.26 14.03
N ASN A 48 -16.64 1.87 15.12
CA ASN A 48 -15.98 1.24 16.25
C ASN A 48 -15.62 -0.20 15.86
N TYR A 49 -14.45 -0.37 15.20
CA TYR A 49 -13.83 -1.68 15.16
C TYR A 49 -13.30 -1.97 16.56
N ASP A 50 -13.79 -2.99 17.19
CA ASP A 50 -13.07 -3.55 18.31
C ASP A 50 -11.78 -4.21 17.80
N LEU A 51 -10.75 -3.37 17.67
CA LEU A 51 -9.43 -3.81 17.21
C LEU A 51 -8.75 -4.73 18.23
N LYS A 52 -9.31 -4.90 19.42
CA LYS A 52 -8.83 -5.90 20.38
C LYS A 52 -9.31 -7.30 20.00
N ASN A 53 -10.45 -7.40 19.35
CA ASN A 53 -11.07 -8.66 18.93
C ASN A 53 -10.83 -8.96 17.44
N GLN A 54 -11.28 -10.11 17.01
CA GLN A 54 -11.22 -10.54 15.61
C GLN A 54 -12.17 -9.69 14.75
N ILE A 55 -11.65 -9.23 13.58
CA ILE A 55 -12.45 -8.51 12.60
C ILE A 55 -13.32 -9.52 11.86
N SER A 56 -14.64 -9.42 12.02
CA SER A 56 -15.60 -10.31 11.37
C SER A 56 -15.84 -9.92 9.89
N ASP A 57 -16.23 -10.88 9.07
CA ASP A 57 -16.65 -10.62 7.68
C ASP A 57 -17.89 -9.75 7.62
N ILE A 58 -18.79 -9.90 8.60
CA ILE A 58 -20.02 -9.11 8.71
C ILE A 58 -19.68 -7.64 8.93
N SER A 59 -18.78 -7.34 9.87
CA SER A 59 -18.34 -5.97 10.14
C SER A 59 -17.70 -5.32 8.90
N VAL A 60 -16.87 -6.07 8.16
CA VAL A 60 -16.26 -5.59 6.92
C VAL A 60 -17.33 -5.31 5.86
N LYS A 61 -18.30 -6.21 5.66
CA LYS A 61 -19.39 -6.02 4.70
C LYS A 61 -20.25 -4.81 5.04
N ILE A 62 -20.60 -4.62 6.33
CA ILE A 62 -21.38 -3.46 6.79
C ILE A 62 -20.60 -2.16 6.52
N PHE A 63 -19.32 -2.13 6.85
CA PHE A 63 -18.47 -0.96 6.58
C PHE A 63 -18.48 -0.56 5.10
N PHE A 64 -18.18 -1.49 4.21
CA PHE A 64 -18.17 -1.18 2.78
C PHE A 64 -19.55 -0.82 2.25
N LYS A 65 -20.62 -1.43 2.77
CA LYS A 65 -21.99 -1.06 2.41
C LYS A 65 -22.30 0.39 2.79
N VAL A 66 -21.92 0.81 4.00
CA VAL A 66 -22.11 2.21 4.46
C VAL A 66 -21.30 3.17 3.61
N CYS A 67 -20.02 2.89 3.37
CA CYS A 67 -19.17 3.71 2.50
C CYS A 67 -19.73 3.82 1.09
N ASN A 68 -20.15 2.70 0.52
CA ASN A 68 -20.70 2.67 -0.84
C ASN A 68 -21.99 3.48 -0.96
N ASN A 69 -22.89 3.40 0.02
CA ASN A 69 -24.11 4.22 0.04
C ASN A 69 -23.82 5.72 0.07
N ILE A 70 -22.77 6.15 0.80
CA ILE A 70 -22.35 7.57 0.80
C ILE A 70 -21.79 7.97 -0.57
N ILE A 71 -20.97 7.12 -1.17
CA ILE A 71 -20.35 7.38 -2.47
C ILE A 71 -21.45 7.46 -3.55
N LEU A 72 -22.29 6.44 -3.68
CA LEU A 72 -23.32 6.36 -4.72
C LEU A 72 -24.38 7.45 -4.60
N LYS A 73 -24.64 7.98 -3.42
CA LYS A 73 -25.57 9.07 -3.21
C LYS A 73 -25.10 10.38 -3.85
N ASN A 74 -23.81 10.60 -3.92
CA ASN A 74 -23.21 11.86 -4.36
C ASN A 74 -22.46 11.72 -5.70
N ILE A 75 -21.95 10.50 -6.00
CA ILE A 75 -21.15 10.20 -7.18
C ILE A 75 -21.67 8.90 -7.76
N ASP A 76 -22.46 8.98 -8.83
CA ASP A 76 -23.07 7.80 -9.47
C ASP A 76 -22.05 6.96 -10.27
N LYS A 77 -20.92 7.55 -10.70
CA LYS A 77 -19.88 6.87 -11.47
C LYS A 77 -18.49 7.28 -11.02
N LEU A 78 -18.01 6.70 -9.92
CA LEU A 78 -16.58 6.80 -9.58
C LEU A 78 -15.80 5.75 -10.37
N LYS A 79 -15.14 6.15 -11.45
CA LYS A 79 -14.25 5.29 -12.23
C LYS A 79 -12.85 5.37 -11.62
N SER A 80 -12.50 4.46 -10.72
CA SER A 80 -11.13 4.32 -10.25
C SER A 80 -10.63 2.93 -10.61
N THR A 81 -9.54 2.87 -11.35
CA THR A 81 -8.84 1.63 -11.73
C THR A 81 -7.66 1.33 -10.82
N GLU A 82 -7.51 2.07 -9.73
CA GLU A 82 -6.39 1.93 -8.81
C GLU A 82 -6.44 0.58 -8.09
N THR A 83 -5.42 -0.25 -8.32
CA THR A 83 -5.30 -1.58 -7.72
C THR A 83 -4.48 -1.58 -6.43
N GLN A 84 -3.98 -0.42 -6.01
CA GLN A 84 -3.08 -0.27 -4.88
C GLN A 84 -3.57 0.83 -3.94
N ILE A 85 -3.72 0.51 -2.65
CA ILE A 85 -4.08 1.47 -1.62
C ILE A 85 -2.92 1.60 -0.64
N TYR A 86 -2.38 2.82 -0.55
CA TYR A 86 -1.23 3.15 0.29
C TYR A 86 -1.66 3.86 1.57
N ARG A 87 -1.00 3.48 2.68
CA ARG A 87 -0.80 4.35 3.83
C ARG A 87 0.66 4.75 3.86
N ARG A 88 0.93 6.01 3.59
CA ARG A 88 2.29 6.55 3.54
C ARG A 88 2.66 7.16 4.89
N ASN A 89 3.94 7.10 5.23
CA ASN A 89 4.51 7.91 6.29
C ASN A 89 5.03 9.23 5.69
N GLU A 90 5.66 10.05 6.52
CA GLU A 90 6.25 11.33 6.09
C GLU A 90 7.60 11.15 5.37
N ILE A 91 8.19 9.96 5.42
CA ILE A 91 9.50 9.68 4.85
C ILE A 91 9.36 9.42 3.35
N ASN A 92 9.96 10.29 2.54
CA ASN A 92 10.09 10.05 1.11
C ASN A 92 11.34 9.19 0.85
N LEU A 93 11.14 7.97 0.35
CA LEU A 93 12.22 7.03 0.00
C LEU A 93 12.86 7.33 -1.37
N ASN A 94 12.43 8.39 -2.05
CA ASN A 94 12.90 8.76 -3.40
C ASN A 94 12.81 7.60 -4.42
N CYS A 95 11.80 6.74 -4.29
CA CYS A 95 11.65 5.56 -5.13
C CYS A 95 11.56 5.91 -6.63
N ASP A 96 10.84 6.98 -6.97
CA ASP A 96 10.70 7.42 -8.36
C ASP A 96 12.08 7.73 -8.96
N ARG A 97 12.92 8.49 -8.26
CA ARG A 97 14.30 8.78 -8.68
C ARG A 97 15.14 7.51 -8.82
N HIS A 98 15.00 6.56 -7.88
CA HIS A 98 15.76 5.31 -7.96
C HIS A 98 15.31 4.45 -9.14
N PHE A 99 14.03 4.46 -9.49
CA PHE A 99 13.51 3.80 -10.69
C PHE A 99 13.96 4.49 -11.97
N ASP A 100 14.03 5.81 -12.00
CA ASP A 100 14.57 6.54 -13.16
C ASP A 100 16.02 6.16 -13.42
N VAL A 101 16.85 6.07 -12.38
CA VAL A 101 18.24 5.59 -12.52
C VAL A 101 18.27 4.17 -13.05
N PHE A 102 17.47 3.27 -12.49
CA PHE A 102 17.41 1.89 -12.95
C PHE A 102 16.93 1.78 -14.40
N ASN A 103 15.90 2.50 -14.80
CA ASN A 103 15.34 2.45 -16.14
C ASN A 103 16.29 3.03 -17.20
N ASN A 104 17.01 4.10 -16.85
CA ASN A 104 17.90 4.78 -17.80
C ASN A 104 19.29 4.13 -17.91
N PHE A 105 19.78 3.55 -16.82
CA PHE A 105 21.16 3.06 -16.74
C PHE A 105 21.26 1.56 -16.43
N ASN A 106 20.14 0.88 -16.22
CA ASN A 106 20.10 -0.54 -15.83
C ASN A 106 20.93 -0.86 -14.58
N VAL A 107 20.99 0.08 -13.62
CA VAL A 107 21.77 -0.01 -12.38
C VAL A 107 20.86 0.06 -11.18
N ILE A 108 21.05 -0.84 -10.21
CA ILE A 108 20.33 -0.76 -8.94
C ILE A 108 21.04 0.24 -8.02
N PRO A 109 20.38 1.37 -7.62
CA PRO A 109 20.98 2.32 -6.70
C PRO A 109 21.37 1.67 -5.38
N LYS A 110 22.52 2.07 -4.83
CA LYS A 110 23.08 1.53 -3.58
C LYS A 110 22.07 1.49 -2.43
N TYR A 111 21.28 2.55 -2.28
CA TYR A 111 20.27 2.65 -1.23
C TYR A 111 19.17 1.59 -1.30
N CYS A 112 18.89 1.06 -2.50
CA CYS A 112 17.86 0.03 -2.69
C CYS A 112 18.27 -1.33 -2.11
N PHE A 113 19.56 -1.55 -1.84
CA PHE A 113 20.03 -2.77 -1.18
C PHE A 113 19.70 -2.83 0.31
N ALA A 114 19.47 -1.69 0.95
CA ALA A 114 18.99 -1.63 2.32
C ALA A 114 17.45 -1.65 2.43
N CYS A 115 16.74 -1.59 1.29
CA CYS A 115 15.29 -1.60 1.27
C CYS A 115 14.75 -3.03 1.29
N PHE A 116 13.93 -3.32 2.29
CA PHE A 116 13.22 -4.60 2.45
C PHE A 116 11.73 -4.36 2.54
N LYS A 117 10.96 -5.42 2.35
CA LYS A 117 9.52 -5.40 2.55
C LYS A 117 9.04 -6.66 3.25
N VAL A 118 8.13 -6.50 4.17
CA VAL A 118 7.33 -7.60 4.68
C VAL A 118 6.17 -7.81 3.71
N LEU A 119 6.14 -8.97 3.09
CA LEU A 119 5.05 -9.42 2.22
C LEU A 119 4.06 -10.22 3.06
N ILE A 120 2.79 -9.87 2.95
CA ILE A 120 1.66 -10.59 3.52
C ILE A 120 0.78 -11.04 2.37
N GLU A 121 0.40 -12.33 2.35
CA GLU A 121 -0.38 -12.94 1.28
C GLU A 121 -1.74 -13.42 1.79
N PRO A 122 -2.78 -12.55 1.77
CA PRO A 122 -4.15 -12.94 2.06
C PRO A 122 -4.65 -14.00 1.07
N ASN A 123 -5.47 -14.95 1.55
CA ASN A 123 -5.99 -16.03 0.72
C ASN A 123 -7.21 -15.61 -0.13
N ASN A 124 -7.91 -14.57 0.29
CA ASN A 124 -9.13 -14.09 -0.37
C ASN A 124 -9.33 -12.59 -0.16
N VAL A 125 -10.30 -12.03 -0.86
CA VAL A 125 -10.60 -10.59 -0.82
C VAL A 125 -11.03 -10.10 0.57
N MET A 126 -11.73 -10.93 1.36
CA MET A 126 -12.15 -10.53 2.70
C MET A 126 -10.96 -10.41 3.66
N GLU A 127 -9.99 -11.30 3.53
CA GLU A 127 -8.72 -11.19 4.28
C GLU A 127 -7.92 -9.96 3.84
N LEU A 128 -7.93 -9.60 2.55
CA LEU A 128 -7.30 -8.36 2.07
C LEU A 128 -7.97 -7.13 2.69
N PHE A 129 -9.30 -7.07 2.77
CA PHE A 129 -10.00 -5.96 3.40
C PHE A 129 -9.73 -5.88 4.91
N LYS A 130 -9.70 -7.03 5.59
CA LYS A 130 -9.30 -7.08 7.00
C LYS A 130 -7.85 -6.59 7.20
N LEU A 131 -6.96 -7.02 6.33
CA LEU A 131 -5.56 -6.56 6.34
C LEU A 131 -5.48 -5.04 6.13
N TYR A 132 -6.26 -4.49 5.21
CA TYR A 132 -6.34 -3.05 4.99
C TYR A 132 -6.74 -2.29 6.26
N ILE A 133 -7.78 -2.77 6.96
CA ILE A 133 -8.23 -2.19 8.23
C ILE A 133 -7.14 -2.31 9.31
N VAL A 134 -6.47 -3.47 9.39
CA VAL A 134 -5.34 -3.66 10.31
C VAL A 134 -4.22 -2.69 9.99
N PHE A 135 -3.86 -2.53 8.72
CA PHE A 135 -2.80 -1.63 8.30
C PHE A 135 -3.06 -0.18 8.65
N ASP A 136 -4.31 0.27 8.57
CA ASP A 136 -4.67 1.64 8.94
C ASP A 136 -4.48 1.91 10.43
N ASN A 137 -4.69 0.90 11.25
CA ASN A 137 -4.59 0.99 12.71
C ASN A 137 -3.30 0.40 13.29
N LEU A 138 -2.39 -0.09 12.44
CA LEU A 138 -1.14 -0.70 12.88
C LEU A 138 -0.15 0.37 13.34
N ASN A 139 0.29 0.25 14.59
CA ASN A 139 1.30 1.13 15.18
C ASN A 139 2.68 0.50 15.06
N LEU A 140 3.51 1.02 14.17
CA LEU A 140 4.89 0.60 13.96
C LEU A 140 5.83 1.72 14.44
N LYS A 141 6.99 1.34 14.99
CA LYS A 141 7.99 2.27 15.54
C LYS A 141 8.34 3.40 14.55
N ASN A 142 8.53 3.06 13.29
CA ASN A 142 8.90 4.00 12.23
C ASN A 142 7.72 4.41 11.35
N ASN A 143 6.48 4.09 11.76
CA ASN A 143 5.27 4.35 10.98
C ASN A 143 5.40 3.99 9.48
N ASN A 144 6.00 2.84 9.21
CA ASN A 144 6.41 2.38 7.88
C ASN A 144 5.33 2.55 6.82
N THR A 145 5.73 2.99 5.63
CA THR A 145 4.87 2.98 4.45
C THR A 145 4.37 1.57 4.19
N ARG A 146 3.08 1.43 3.93
CA ARG A 146 2.42 0.14 3.69
C ARG A 146 1.35 0.26 2.63
N LYS A 147 1.07 -0.84 1.94
CA LYS A 147 0.01 -0.90 0.94
C LYS A 147 -0.68 -2.25 0.91
N CYS A 148 -1.96 -2.22 0.55
CA CYS A 148 -2.70 -3.38 0.10
C CYS A 148 -2.91 -3.28 -1.41
N MET A 149 -2.86 -4.41 -2.12
CA MET A 149 -3.03 -4.40 -3.57
C MET A 149 -3.60 -5.71 -4.11
N LEU A 150 -4.17 -5.58 -5.32
CA LEU A 150 -4.43 -6.70 -6.21
C LEU A 150 -3.23 -6.86 -7.14
N GLU A 151 -2.67 -8.08 -7.19
CA GLU A 151 -1.63 -8.41 -8.14
C GLU A 151 -2.27 -8.92 -9.42
N LEU A 152 -2.18 -8.15 -10.49
CA LEU A 152 -2.79 -8.47 -11.78
C LEU A 152 -1.81 -9.09 -12.77
N ARG A 153 -0.52 -9.15 -12.45
CA ARG A 153 0.50 -9.73 -13.31
C ARG A 153 0.39 -11.26 -13.29
N PRO A 154 0.19 -11.92 -14.46
CA PRO A 154 -0.07 -13.37 -14.52
C PRO A 154 1.13 -14.21 -14.04
N ASN A 155 2.34 -13.69 -14.13
CA ASN A 155 3.56 -14.39 -13.75
C ASN A 155 3.91 -14.30 -12.25
N ILE A 156 3.07 -13.64 -11.45
CA ILE A 156 3.30 -13.46 -10.01
C ILE A 156 2.21 -14.19 -9.25
N SER A 157 2.59 -15.16 -8.44
CA SER A 157 1.66 -15.92 -7.61
C SER A 157 1.00 -15.05 -6.54
N GLY A 158 -0.27 -15.35 -6.24
CA GLY A 158 -1.06 -14.69 -5.22
C GLY A 158 -1.67 -13.36 -5.68
N ALA A 159 -3.00 -13.33 -5.80
CA ALA A 159 -3.74 -12.15 -6.27
C ALA A 159 -3.85 -11.04 -5.21
N TYR A 160 -3.81 -11.40 -3.93
CA TYR A 160 -4.01 -10.46 -2.82
C TYR A 160 -2.71 -10.26 -2.07
N LYS A 161 -2.27 -9.00 -1.90
CA LYS A 161 -0.99 -8.71 -1.27
C LYS A 161 -1.07 -7.51 -0.34
N GLY A 162 -0.35 -7.64 0.78
CA GLY A 162 0.02 -6.53 1.63
C GLY A 162 1.53 -6.37 1.67
N TYR A 163 2.00 -5.13 1.69
CA TYR A 163 3.42 -4.81 1.83
C TYR A 163 3.64 -3.77 2.91
N ILE A 164 4.70 -3.97 3.69
CA ILE A 164 5.23 -2.96 4.61
C ILE A 164 6.70 -2.77 4.27
N TYR A 165 7.10 -1.53 3.99
CA TYR A 165 8.46 -1.21 3.56
C TYR A 165 9.34 -0.89 4.75
N CYS A 166 10.54 -1.45 4.77
CA CYS A 166 11.52 -1.34 5.86
C CYS A 166 12.87 -0.90 5.31
N SER A 167 13.63 -0.17 6.13
CA SER A 167 14.92 0.42 5.79
C SER A 167 16.11 -0.49 6.11
N SER A 168 15.86 -1.64 6.74
CA SER A 168 16.88 -2.65 7.05
C SER A 168 16.26 -4.05 7.18
N LEU A 169 17.11 -5.06 7.10
CA LEU A 169 16.70 -6.45 7.29
C LEU A 169 16.20 -6.72 8.72
N ASN A 170 16.90 -6.16 9.71
CA ASN A 170 16.52 -6.32 11.13
C ASN A 170 15.14 -5.71 11.39
N GLU A 171 14.90 -4.48 10.90
CA GLU A 171 13.59 -3.86 10.98
C GLU A 171 12.52 -4.72 10.31
N ALA A 172 12.80 -5.29 9.14
CA ALA A 172 11.85 -6.13 8.44
C ALA A 172 11.46 -7.38 9.26
N TYR A 173 12.39 -8.01 9.95
CA TYR A 173 12.09 -9.13 10.85
C TYR A 173 11.34 -8.71 12.11
N GLU A 174 11.67 -7.58 12.70
CA GLU A 174 10.90 -7.02 13.84
C GLU A 174 9.45 -6.74 13.44
N VAL A 175 9.26 -6.08 12.30
CA VAL A 175 7.93 -5.79 11.74
C VAL A 175 7.19 -7.07 11.39
N GLN A 176 7.86 -8.05 10.78
CA GLN A 176 7.27 -9.36 10.47
C GLN A 176 6.70 -10.02 11.72
N ASN A 177 7.49 -10.10 12.79
CA ASN A 177 7.08 -10.73 14.05
C ASN A 177 5.90 -10.00 14.70
N GLN A 178 5.95 -8.66 14.73
CA GLN A 178 4.86 -7.84 15.27
C GLN A 178 3.57 -8.03 14.47
N VAL A 179 3.67 -8.00 13.14
CA VAL A 179 2.52 -8.14 12.25
C VAL A 179 1.93 -9.55 12.31
N ASP A 180 2.76 -10.58 12.34
CA ASP A 180 2.30 -11.98 12.46
C ASP A 180 1.44 -12.18 13.72
N ALA A 181 1.90 -11.69 14.86
CA ALA A 181 1.15 -11.75 16.11
C ALA A 181 -0.20 -11.03 16.04
N ILE A 182 -0.23 -9.86 15.39
CA ILE A 182 -1.45 -9.07 15.22
C ILE A 182 -2.41 -9.77 14.25
N LEU A 183 -1.94 -10.28 13.12
CA LEU A 183 -2.79 -10.91 12.11
C LEU A 183 -3.40 -12.21 12.63
N LYS A 184 -2.64 -13.05 13.32
CA LYS A 184 -3.15 -14.26 13.98
C LYS A 184 -4.30 -13.94 14.95
N LYS A 185 -4.19 -12.85 15.68
CA LYS A 185 -5.23 -12.41 16.62
C LYS A 185 -6.44 -11.80 15.94
N LYS A 186 -6.24 -10.97 14.88
CA LYS A 186 -7.28 -10.12 14.27
C LYS A 186 -8.02 -10.78 13.12
N ILE A 187 -7.33 -11.55 12.32
CA ILE A 187 -7.88 -12.13 11.09
C ILE A 187 -8.16 -13.62 11.28
N LYS A 188 -7.45 -14.28 12.18
CA LYS A 188 -7.59 -15.72 12.49
C LYS A 188 -7.35 -16.62 11.26
N ALA A 189 -6.54 -16.16 10.31
CA ALA A 189 -6.22 -16.90 9.11
C ALA A 189 -4.75 -17.35 9.14
N SER A 190 -4.45 -18.43 8.47
CA SER A 190 -3.07 -18.85 8.18
C SER A 190 -2.53 -18.01 7.01
N ILE A 191 -2.27 -16.73 7.27
CA ILE A 191 -1.72 -15.83 6.25
C ILE A 191 -0.22 -16.04 6.20
N VAL A 192 0.30 -16.24 5.00
CA VAL A 192 1.74 -16.36 4.78
C VAL A 192 2.38 -14.97 4.88
N ILE A 193 3.43 -14.88 5.71
CA ILE A 193 4.21 -13.66 5.89
C ILE A 193 5.67 -13.95 5.62
N SER A 194 6.30 -13.16 4.77
CA SER A 194 7.71 -13.33 4.43
C SER A 194 8.43 -11.99 4.26
N VAL A 195 9.74 -11.98 4.50
CA VAL A 195 10.58 -10.82 4.21
C VAL A 195 11.17 -10.97 2.82
N LYS A 196 11.13 -9.91 2.03
CA LYS A 196 11.69 -9.85 0.68
C LYS A 196 12.44 -8.54 0.46
N ARG A 197 13.27 -8.48 -0.59
CA ARG A 197 13.85 -7.22 -1.08
C ARG A 197 12.75 -6.26 -1.53
N GLY A 198 13.02 -4.95 -1.45
CA GLY A 198 12.02 -3.91 -1.66
C GLY A 198 11.37 -3.94 -3.05
N CYS A 199 12.17 -3.94 -4.11
CA CYS A 199 11.68 -3.82 -5.48
C CYS A 199 11.74 -5.15 -6.22
N SER A 200 10.59 -5.60 -6.72
CA SER A 200 10.48 -6.87 -7.47
C SER A 200 11.12 -6.76 -8.85
N GLU A 201 11.05 -5.59 -9.43
CA GLU A 201 11.55 -5.24 -10.76
C GLU A 201 13.07 -5.45 -10.87
N PHE A 202 13.80 -5.00 -9.86
CA PHE A 202 15.25 -5.24 -9.79
C PHE A 202 15.60 -6.72 -9.76
N GLY A 203 14.78 -7.52 -9.06
CA GLY A 203 14.98 -8.97 -9.00
C GLY A 203 14.58 -9.71 -10.29
N VAL A 204 13.87 -9.07 -11.22
CA VAL A 204 13.63 -9.61 -12.57
C VAL A 204 14.87 -9.42 -13.43
N ALA A 205 15.43 -8.20 -13.44
CA ALA A 205 16.66 -7.90 -14.20
C ALA A 205 17.89 -8.58 -13.57
N TYR A 206 17.97 -8.62 -12.26
CA TYR A 206 19.10 -9.16 -11.51
C TYR A 206 18.62 -10.19 -10.46
N PRO A 207 18.53 -11.48 -10.81
CA PRO A 207 17.99 -12.52 -9.92
C PRO A 207 18.70 -12.61 -8.55
N GLU A 208 20.01 -12.34 -8.51
CA GLU A 208 20.80 -12.34 -7.28
C GLU A 208 20.32 -11.29 -6.25
N TYR A 209 19.70 -10.19 -6.71
CA TYR A 209 19.10 -9.18 -5.83
C TYR A 209 18.03 -9.74 -4.92
N LYS A 210 17.33 -10.82 -5.31
CA LYS A 210 16.30 -11.47 -4.49
C LYS A 210 16.86 -12.18 -3.26
N LYS A 211 18.15 -12.57 -3.29
CA LYS A 211 18.76 -13.32 -2.20
C LYS A 211 18.90 -12.43 -0.97
N ILE A 212 18.43 -12.95 0.16
CA ILE A 212 18.59 -12.33 1.48
C ILE A 212 19.62 -13.14 2.24
N ASN A 213 20.76 -12.55 2.51
CA ASN A 213 21.78 -13.16 3.35
C ASN A 213 21.64 -12.62 4.77
N LYS A 214 21.45 -13.52 5.76
CA LYS A 214 21.27 -13.12 7.16
C LYS A 214 22.51 -12.45 7.76
N ASN A 215 23.66 -12.70 7.18
CA ASN A 215 24.94 -12.28 7.76
C ASN A 215 25.47 -10.98 7.20
N GLU A 216 24.88 -10.38 6.15
CA GLU A 216 25.41 -9.14 5.62
C GLU A 216 24.60 -8.41 4.58
N ASN A 217 24.94 -7.18 4.45
CA ASN A 217 24.97 -6.26 3.32
C ASN A 217 25.45 -6.92 2.02
N THR A 218 24.72 -7.90 1.50
CA THR A 218 25.03 -8.46 0.19
C THR A 218 24.77 -7.38 -0.85
N LEU A 219 25.76 -6.52 -0.99
CA LEU A 219 25.94 -5.76 -2.19
C LEU A 219 26.07 -6.77 -3.31
N MET A 220 25.29 -6.65 -4.36
CA MET A 220 25.58 -7.33 -5.61
C MET A 220 27.05 -7.06 -5.94
N LYS A 221 27.77 -8.07 -6.39
CA LYS A 221 28.99 -7.82 -7.14
C LYS A 221 28.55 -7.15 -8.44
N TYR A 222 28.66 -5.84 -8.49
CA TYR A 222 28.56 -5.13 -9.77
C TYR A 222 29.65 -5.66 -10.70
N ASN A 223 29.36 -5.73 -11.99
CA ASN A 223 30.38 -5.92 -12.99
C ASN A 223 31.49 -4.89 -12.77
N GLU A 224 32.74 -5.27 -12.98
CA GLU A 224 33.90 -4.38 -12.84
C GLU A 224 33.72 -3.06 -13.60
N GLU A 225 33.09 -3.13 -14.80
CA GLU A 225 32.72 -1.99 -15.65
C GLU A 225 31.83 -0.92 -14.97
N TRP A 226 31.23 -1.23 -13.83
CA TRP A 226 30.36 -0.28 -13.10
C TRP A 226 31.02 0.29 -11.85
N LYS A 227 32.29 -0.06 -11.62
CA LYS A 227 33.07 0.46 -10.51
C LYS A 227 33.87 1.72 -10.88
N GLU A 228 34.03 1.99 -12.17
CA GLU A 228 34.64 3.19 -12.72
C GLU A 228 33.59 4.26 -13.03
#